data_47b39943bd8e9468b113ae29b7c3bf9b
#
_entry.id   47b39943bd8e9468b113ae29b7c3bf9b
#
_cell.length_a   1.000
_cell.length_b   1.000
_cell.length_c   1.000
_cell.angle_alpha   90.00
_cell.angle_beta   90.00
_cell.angle_gamma   90.00
#
_symmetry.space_group_name_H-M   'P 1'
#
loop_
_entity.id
_entity.type
_entity.pdbx_description
1 polymer ?
#
loop_
_entity_poly.entity_id
_entity_poly.type
_entity_poly.pdbx_seq_one_letter_code
_entity_poly.pdbx_strand_id
1 'polypeptide(L)'
;MTEPPFGAGDAPATSDVTRVNAAERRTILLYSGVIIVALSFINPSVGLFTIPLSFVLKNKLHLSANDLAVFVLWASIPGYLSFAFGVARDFWNPFGKGDRGYFILFGAISALLLACLAFVNVSEPMLMACAMVMAISFLFMWGAWNGLASTIGQQHEMSGQMSAIWNFAGTSSIVVALVAGGVLSELLEVESANIAVRILFLIAAVLMALISGLGLWKPRAVFLGLSGRREQRRDFLADLNRLVRHWPIYPALIAWLLWNFSPGTTTVLQYYMSNELHASDAQWADYNAISTAFSVPMFALFGYLSQKYSLEKLLWLGTILGVPQIIPLLFVHSATGALLAAIPMGLLGGIATAAYMDLLIRACPKGLEGTMMMMSWSMYALAVNVGNYWGTDLYEYHGGFVACVVATTLVYALILPVILLVPKRLISSADAEIAAV
;
A
#
# COMPACT_ATOMS: atom_id res chain seq x y z
N MET A 1 47.77 -23.20 -0.07
CA MET A 1 46.46 -23.56 -0.66
C MET A 1 45.73 -22.25 -0.85
N THR A 2 45.75 -21.74 -2.07
CA THR A 2 45.15 -20.46 -2.47
C THR A 2 43.71 -20.76 -2.89
N GLU A 3 42.76 -20.13 -2.20
CA GLU A 3 41.33 -20.19 -2.60
C GLU A 3 41.16 -19.61 -4.01
N PRO A 4 40.33 -20.23 -4.85
CA PRO A 4 40.02 -19.69 -6.18
C PRO A 4 39.15 -18.42 -6.04
N PRO A 5 39.34 -17.42 -6.93
CA PRO A 5 38.56 -16.20 -6.91
C PRO A 5 37.11 -16.49 -7.23
N PHE A 6 36.21 -15.93 -6.43
CA PHE A 6 34.76 -15.92 -6.68
C PHE A 6 34.47 -15.53 -8.13
N GLY A 7 33.68 -16.39 -8.78
CA GLY A 7 33.42 -16.32 -10.21
C GLY A 7 32.99 -14.96 -10.70
N ALA A 8 33.72 -14.47 -11.67
CA ALA A 8 33.33 -13.41 -12.57
C ALA A 8 32.23 -13.93 -13.53
N GLY A 9 31.04 -14.11 -13.01
CA GLY A 9 29.91 -14.57 -13.80
C GLY A 9 28.64 -13.94 -13.29
N ASP A 10 28.46 -12.68 -13.54
CA ASP A 10 27.23 -11.91 -13.73
C ASP A 10 27.56 -10.42 -13.61
N ALA A 11 28.45 -9.94 -14.53
CA ALA A 11 28.36 -8.52 -14.87
C ALA A 11 26.93 -8.35 -15.42
N PRO A 12 26.07 -7.50 -14.79
CA PRO A 12 24.76 -7.26 -15.35
C PRO A 12 24.98 -6.77 -16.78
N ALA A 13 24.40 -7.50 -17.74
CA ALA A 13 24.24 -6.98 -19.09
C ALA A 13 23.79 -5.54 -18.92
N THR A 14 24.53 -4.61 -19.52
CA THR A 14 24.20 -3.18 -19.53
C THR A 14 22.69 -3.08 -19.73
N SER A 15 21.96 -2.74 -18.66
CA SER A 15 20.51 -2.63 -18.72
C SER A 15 20.22 -1.66 -19.85
N ASP A 16 19.39 -2.06 -20.82
CA ASP A 16 18.79 -1.15 -21.77
C ASP A 16 17.95 -0.15 -20.98
N VAL A 17 18.61 0.83 -20.36
CA VAL A 17 17.99 1.98 -19.71
C VAL A 17 17.46 2.82 -20.86
N THR A 18 16.19 2.65 -21.16
CA THR A 18 15.50 3.51 -22.12
C THR A 18 15.24 4.84 -21.45
N ARG A 19 16.09 5.84 -21.75
CA ARG A 19 15.85 7.21 -21.31
C ARG A 19 14.54 7.70 -21.93
N VAL A 20 13.59 8.02 -21.04
CA VAL A 20 12.28 8.56 -21.43
C VAL A 20 12.36 10.07 -21.58
N ASN A 21 11.72 10.60 -22.62
CA ASN A 21 11.55 12.03 -22.79
C ASN A 21 10.47 12.59 -21.83
N ALA A 22 10.38 13.93 -21.72
CA ALA A 22 9.45 14.59 -20.80
C ALA A 22 7.96 14.23 -21.06
N ALA A 23 7.57 14.04 -22.30
CA ALA A 23 6.20 13.68 -22.68
C ALA A 23 5.88 12.22 -22.32
N GLU A 24 6.80 11.31 -22.56
CA GLU A 24 6.68 9.90 -22.17
C GLU A 24 6.60 9.76 -20.66
N ARG A 25 7.47 10.45 -19.91
CA ARG A 25 7.46 10.50 -18.45
C ARG A 25 6.12 10.98 -17.91
N ARG A 26 5.59 12.08 -18.45
CA ARG A 26 4.25 12.57 -18.09
C ARG A 26 3.18 11.52 -18.34
N THR A 27 3.25 10.81 -19.47
CA THR A 27 2.30 9.74 -19.80
C THR A 27 2.40 8.57 -18.82
N ILE A 28 3.61 8.17 -18.42
CA ILE A 28 3.85 7.12 -17.43
C ILE A 28 3.24 7.51 -16.08
N LEU A 29 3.56 8.71 -15.59
CA LEU A 29 3.04 9.20 -14.30
C LEU A 29 1.52 9.37 -14.32
N LEU A 30 0.95 9.87 -15.42
CA LEU A 30 -0.50 10.01 -15.57
C LEU A 30 -1.19 8.65 -15.55
N TYR A 31 -0.71 7.69 -16.34
CA TYR A 31 -1.27 6.33 -16.36
C TYR A 31 -1.20 5.69 -14.97
N SER A 32 -0.02 5.78 -14.34
CA SER A 32 0.22 5.25 -13.01
C SER A 32 -0.69 5.90 -11.97
N GLY A 33 -0.82 7.23 -12.01
CA GLY A 33 -1.71 7.97 -11.12
C GLY A 33 -3.18 7.59 -11.28
N VAL A 34 -3.67 7.45 -12.51
CA VAL A 34 -5.07 7.05 -12.78
C VAL A 34 -5.36 5.65 -12.24
N ILE A 35 -4.46 4.69 -12.47
CA ILE A 35 -4.66 3.31 -11.98
C ILE A 35 -4.64 3.26 -10.45
N ILE A 36 -3.67 3.92 -9.81
CA ILE A 36 -3.58 3.88 -8.34
C ILE A 36 -4.76 4.61 -7.68
N VAL A 37 -5.23 5.73 -8.25
CA VAL A 37 -6.43 6.41 -7.78
C VAL A 37 -7.64 5.48 -7.86
N ALA A 38 -7.85 4.84 -9.00
CA ALA A 38 -8.99 3.94 -9.19
C ALA A 38 -8.94 2.75 -8.22
N LEU A 39 -7.78 2.10 -8.07
CA LEU A 39 -7.62 0.97 -7.15
C LEU A 39 -7.74 1.38 -5.68
N SER A 40 -7.15 2.52 -5.28
CA SER A 40 -7.23 3.00 -3.91
C SER A 40 -8.65 3.42 -3.52
N PHE A 41 -9.40 3.99 -4.47
CA PHE A 41 -10.79 4.40 -4.26
C PHE A 41 -11.71 3.23 -3.94
N ILE A 42 -11.50 2.08 -4.58
CA ILE A 42 -12.31 0.86 -4.37
C ILE A 42 -11.69 -0.13 -3.39
N ASN A 43 -10.59 0.23 -2.73
CA ASN A 43 -9.89 -0.67 -1.80
C ASN A 43 -10.88 -1.25 -0.77
N PRO A 44 -11.05 -2.59 -0.66
CA PRO A 44 -12.06 -3.18 0.21
C PRO A 44 -11.81 -2.94 1.71
N SER A 45 -10.57 -2.60 2.09
CA SER A 45 -10.20 -2.38 3.50
C SER A 45 -10.30 -0.92 3.95
N VAL A 46 -10.11 0.05 3.03
CA VAL A 46 -10.02 1.49 3.37
C VAL A 46 -10.64 2.40 2.31
N GLY A 47 -11.36 1.86 1.34
CA GLY A 47 -11.97 2.62 0.24
C GLY A 47 -13.43 2.98 0.47
N LEU A 48 -14.11 3.35 -0.62
CA LEU A 48 -15.49 3.86 -0.65
C LEU A 48 -16.50 3.00 0.10
N PHE A 49 -16.38 1.67 0.02
CA PHE A 49 -17.38 0.73 0.53
C PHE A 49 -17.19 0.34 1.99
N THR A 50 -16.07 0.71 2.62
CA THR A 50 -15.73 0.32 4.00
C THR A 50 -16.77 0.83 4.99
N ILE A 51 -17.12 2.11 4.93
CA ILE A 51 -18.09 2.73 5.84
C ILE A 51 -19.51 2.24 5.55
N PRO A 52 -20.03 2.30 4.29
CA PRO A 52 -21.39 1.85 3.99
C PRO A 52 -21.62 0.36 4.29
N LEU A 53 -20.65 -0.50 4.04
CA LEU A 53 -20.78 -1.93 4.34
C LEU A 53 -20.86 -2.18 5.84
N SER A 54 -20.00 -1.53 6.63
CA SER A 54 -20.04 -1.62 8.10
C SER A 54 -21.38 -1.11 8.65
N PHE A 55 -21.91 -0.03 8.08
CA PHE A 55 -23.22 0.51 8.42
C PHE A 55 -24.35 -0.49 8.13
N VAL A 56 -24.37 -1.12 6.94
CA VAL A 56 -25.37 -2.14 6.58
C VAL A 56 -25.29 -3.32 7.55
N LEU A 57 -24.09 -3.84 7.84
CA LEU A 57 -23.90 -4.96 8.75
C LEU A 57 -24.43 -4.64 10.17
N LYS A 58 -24.05 -3.47 10.70
CA LYS A 58 -24.41 -3.03 12.04
C LYS A 58 -25.87 -2.61 12.17
N ASN A 59 -26.32 -1.68 11.32
CA ASN A 59 -27.60 -0.99 11.51
C ASN A 59 -28.77 -1.65 10.78
N LYS A 60 -28.52 -2.40 9.67
CA LYS A 60 -29.56 -3.05 8.88
C LYS A 60 -29.69 -4.53 9.16
N LEU A 61 -28.57 -5.23 9.39
CA LEU A 61 -28.55 -6.65 9.74
C LEU A 61 -28.41 -6.89 11.24
N HIS A 62 -28.25 -5.82 12.03
CA HIS A 62 -28.15 -5.86 13.49
C HIS A 62 -27.09 -6.81 14.05
N LEU A 63 -25.93 -6.92 13.34
CA LEU A 63 -24.79 -7.70 13.83
C LEU A 63 -24.29 -7.13 15.15
N SER A 64 -23.95 -8.00 16.09
CA SER A 64 -23.23 -7.61 17.30
C SER A 64 -21.82 -7.13 16.96
N ALA A 65 -21.18 -6.42 17.90
CA ALA A 65 -19.79 -5.98 17.70
C ALA A 65 -18.84 -7.18 17.47
N ASN A 66 -19.10 -8.31 18.15
CA ASN A 66 -18.33 -9.53 17.97
C ASN A 66 -18.52 -10.14 16.59
N ASP A 67 -19.76 -10.23 16.10
CA ASP A 67 -20.07 -10.80 14.78
C ASP A 67 -19.45 -9.93 13.66
N LEU A 68 -19.50 -8.60 13.82
CA LEU A 68 -18.85 -7.67 12.90
C LEU A 68 -17.33 -7.86 12.90
N ALA A 69 -16.71 -8.05 14.07
CA ALA A 69 -15.27 -8.31 14.16
C ALA A 69 -14.90 -9.64 13.49
N VAL A 70 -15.70 -10.68 13.68
CA VAL A 70 -15.54 -11.98 13.01
C VAL A 70 -15.70 -11.84 11.50
N PHE A 71 -16.70 -11.08 11.04
CA PHE A 71 -16.89 -10.79 9.62
C PHE A 71 -15.64 -10.12 9.01
N VAL A 72 -15.12 -9.07 9.64
CA VAL A 72 -13.92 -8.36 9.17
C VAL A 72 -12.70 -9.27 9.17
N LEU A 73 -12.54 -10.13 10.19
CA LEU A 73 -11.45 -11.09 10.28
C LEU A 73 -11.45 -12.05 9.06
N TRP A 74 -12.60 -12.65 8.76
CA TRP A 74 -12.73 -13.56 7.62
C TRP A 74 -12.52 -12.83 6.28
N ALA A 75 -13.11 -11.66 6.11
CA ALA A 75 -12.95 -10.84 4.90
C ALA A 75 -11.49 -10.41 4.65
N SER A 76 -10.67 -10.35 5.72
CA SER A 76 -9.25 -9.94 5.64
C SER A 76 -8.30 -11.08 5.30
N ILE A 77 -8.72 -12.35 5.37
CA ILE A 77 -7.84 -13.52 5.12
C ILE A 77 -7.07 -13.41 3.79
N PRO A 78 -7.68 -13.05 2.64
CA PRO A 78 -6.93 -12.90 1.40
C PRO A 78 -5.77 -11.90 1.51
N GLY A 79 -5.92 -10.84 2.33
CA GLY A 79 -4.90 -9.83 2.57
C GLY A 79 -3.62 -10.39 3.21
N TYR A 80 -3.74 -11.32 4.17
CA TYR A 80 -2.57 -11.97 4.79
C TYR A 80 -1.81 -12.86 3.80
N LEU A 81 -2.49 -13.37 2.80
CA LEU A 81 -1.93 -14.21 1.74
C LEU A 81 -1.56 -13.42 0.48
N SER A 82 -1.38 -12.10 0.60
CA SER A 82 -1.13 -11.20 -0.54
C SER A 82 0.01 -11.67 -1.43
N PHE A 83 1.08 -12.26 -0.86
CA PHE A 83 2.22 -12.75 -1.62
C PHE A 83 1.82 -13.77 -2.72
N ALA A 84 0.79 -14.59 -2.48
CA ALA A 84 0.32 -15.57 -3.46
C ALA A 84 -0.22 -14.91 -4.75
N PHE A 85 -0.85 -13.75 -4.62
CA PHE A 85 -1.34 -12.97 -5.77
C PHE A 85 -0.19 -12.33 -6.55
N GLY A 86 0.90 -11.97 -5.86
CA GLY A 86 2.13 -11.53 -6.50
C GLY A 86 2.80 -12.64 -7.30
N VAL A 87 2.89 -13.84 -6.71
CA VAL A 87 3.35 -15.05 -7.43
C VAL A 87 2.48 -15.31 -8.65
N ALA A 88 1.16 -15.31 -8.49
CA ALA A 88 0.26 -15.50 -9.62
C ALA A 88 0.50 -14.47 -10.73
N ARG A 89 0.72 -13.20 -10.39
CA ARG A 89 1.05 -12.14 -11.34
C ARG A 89 2.34 -12.42 -12.12
N ASP A 90 3.36 -12.94 -11.47
CA ASP A 90 4.66 -13.14 -12.12
C ASP A 90 4.69 -14.39 -13.02
N PHE A 91 3.85 -15.39 -12.75
CA PHE A 91 3.80 -16.66 -13.49
C PHE A 91 2.61 -16.83 -14.43
N TRP A 92 1.54 -16.07 -14.26
CA TRP A 92 0.36 -16.13 -15.09
C TRP A 92 0.16 -14.83 -15.88
N ASN A 93 -0.27 -14.95 -17.13
CA ASN A 93 -0.47 -13.83 -18.03
C ASN A 93 -1.88 -13.92 -18.66
N PRO A 94 -2.93 -13.36 -18.01
CA PRO A 94 -4.26 -13.39 -18.53
C PRO A 94 -4.35 -12.79 -19.93
N PHE A 95 -4.90 -13.55 -20.88
CA PHE A 95 -5.07 -13.13 -22.29
C PHE A 95 -3.78 -12.71 -23.01
N GLY A 96 -2.60 -13.04 -22.50
CA GLY A 96 -1.34 -12.56 -23.08
C GLY A 96 -1.13 -11.04 -23.00
N LYS A 97 -1.91 -10.32 -22.17
CA LYS A 97 -1.90 -8.85 -22.09
C LYS A 97 -1.05 -8.29 -20.95
N GLY A 98 -0.28 -9.14 -20.26
CA GLY A 98 0.52 -8.72 -19.09
C GLY A 98 -0.37 -8.21 -17.95
N ASP A 99 0.11 -7.19 -17.24
CA ASP A 99 -0.59 -6.63 -16.08
C ASP A 99 -1.99 -6.10 -16.40
N ARG A 100 -2.19 -5.60 -17.61
CA ARG A 100 -3.49 -5.14 -18.09
C ARG A 100 -4.54 -6.24 -18.12
N GLY A 101 -4.11 -7.49 -18.37
CA GLY A 101 -4.99 -8.65 -18.37
C GLY A 101 -5.67 -8.88 -17.03
N TYR A 102 -5.01 -8.57 -15.93
CA TYR A 102 -5.57 -8.64 -14.58
C TYR A 102 -6.67 -7.61 -14.35
N PHE A 103 -6.47 -6.35 -14.77
CA PHE A 103 -7.50 -5.32 -14.67
C PHE A 103 -8.74 -5.68 -15.50
N ILE A 104 -8.54 -6.16 -16.73
CA ILE A 104 -9.65 -6.57 -17.61
C ILE A 104 -10.39 -7.75 -17.00
N LEU A 105 -9.70 -8.82 -16.61
CA LEU A 105 -10.32 -10.06 -16.14
C LEU A 105 -11.04 -9.86 -14.80
N PHE A 106 -10.29 -9.42 -13.79
CA PHE A 106 -10.82 -9.33 -12.42
C PHE A 106 -11.75 -8.14 -12.22
N GLY A 107 -11.56 -7.06 -12.97
CA GLY A 107 -12.52 -5.97 -13.04
C GLY A 107 -13.85 -6.41 -13.64
N ALA A 108 -13.82 -7.15 -14.76
CA ALA A 108 -15.02 -7.65 -15.40
C ALA A 108 -15.76 -8.72 -14.57
N ILE A 109 -15.02 -9.68 -13.99
CA ILE A 109 -15.60 -10.71 -13.11
C ILE A 109 -16.28 -10.06 -11.92
N SER A 110 -15.60 -9.13 -11.23
CA SER A 110 -16.18 -8.44 -10.08
C SER A 110 -17.39 -7.59 -10.46
N ALA A 111 -17.32 -6.87 -11.58
CA ALA A 111 -18.44 -6.08 -12.07
C ALA A 111 -19.69 -6.96 -12.33
N LEU A 112 -19.50 -8.10 -13.02
CA LEU A 112 -20.58 -9.02 -13.32
C LEU A 112 -21.17 -9.64 -12.05
N LEU A 113 -20.32 -10.16 -11.15
CA LEU A 113 -20.78 -10.79 -9.92
C LEU A 113 -21.53 -9.81 -9.03
N LEU A 114 -21.00 -8.58 -8.83
CA LEU A 114 -21.68 -7.56 -8.04
C LEU A 114 -22.99 -7.12 -8.68
N ALA A 115 -23.04 -6.98 -10.00
CA ALA A 115 -24.29 -6.67 -10.71
C ALA A 115 -25.34 -7.79 -10.54
N CYS A 116 -24.94 -9.06 -10.57
CA CYS A 116 -25.84 -10.19 -10.32
C CYS A 116 -26.32 -10.21 -8.86
N LEU A 117 -25.41 -10.04 -7.92
CA LEU A 117 -25.70 -10.10 -6.49
C LEU A 117 -26.54 -8.91 -6.00
N ALA A 118 -26.53 -7.79 -6.72
CA ALA A 118 -27.40 -6.63 -6.44
C ALA A 118 -28.90 -6.97 -6.44
N PHE A 119 -29.29 -8.07 -7.09
CA PHE A 119 -30.68 -8.51 -7.18
C PHE A 119 -31.00 -9.71 -6.27
N VAL A 120 -30.06 -10.16 -5.46
CA VAL A 120 -30.25 -11.22 -4.47
C VAL A 120 -30.66 -10.59 -3.13
N ASN A 121 -31.48 -11.29 -2.36
CA ASN A 121 -31.85 -10.84 -1.02
C ASN A 121 -30.63 -10.81 -0.11
N VAL A 122 -30.51 -9.73 0.66
CA VAL A 122 -29.40 -9.50 1.55
C VAL A 122 -29.38 -10.50 2.70
N SER A 123 -28.25 -11.12 2.91
CA SER A 123 -27.94 -11.97 4.05
C SER A 123 -26.46 -11.86 4.40
N GLU A 124 -26.12 -12.14 5.66
CA GLU A 124 -24.71 -12.09 6.11
C GLU A 124 -23.78 -13.00 5.28
N PRO A 125 -24.14 -14.29 4.99
CA PRO A 125 -23.31 -15.16 4.15
C PRO A 125 -23.11 -14.62 2.73
N MET A 126 -24.13 -13.98 2.16
CA MET A 126 -24.05 -13.37 0.84
C MET A 126 -23.08 -12.18 0.84
N LEU A 127 -23.16 -11.30 1.87
CA LEU A 127 -22.23 -10.18 2.02
C LEU A 127 -20.80 -10.66 2.26
N MET A 128 -20.61 -11.73 3.04
CA MET A 128 -19.31 -12.36 3.25
C MET A 128 -18.72 -12.88 1.93
N ALA A 129 -19.50 -13.62 1.16
CA ALA A 129 -19.09 -14.14 -0.15
C ALA A 129 -18.68 -12.98 -1.09
N CYS A 130 -19.45 -11.90 -1.11
CA CYS A 130 -19.12 -10.69 -1.85
C CYS A 130 -17.81 -10.06 -1.41
N ALA A 131 -17.64 -9.86 -0.11
CA ALA A 131 -16.43 -9.27 0.45
C ALA A 131 -15.19 -10.09 0.08
N MET A 132 -15.28 -11.42 0.16
CA MET A 132 -14.19 -12.32 -0.24
C MET A 132 -13.87 -12.23 -1.74
N VAL A 133 -14.87 -12.24 -2.60
CA VAL A 133 -14.67 -12.12 -4.07
C VAL A 133 -14.07 -10.77 -4.42
N MET A 134 -14.55 -9.69 -3.80
CA MET A 134 -14.00 -8.36 -4.00
C MET A 134 -12.54 -8.28 -3.52
N ALA A 135 -12.23 -8.82 -2.33
CA ALA A 135 -10.87 -8.83 -1.80
C ALA A 135 -9.90 -9.62 -2.69
N ILE A 136 -10.29 -10.81 -3.14
CA ILE A 136 -9.47 -11.65 -4.03
C ILE A 136 -9.25 -10.94 -5.37
N SER A 137 -10.30 -10.44 -6.01
CA SER A 137 -10.20 -9.73 -7.28
C SER A 137 -9.35 -8.47 -7.17
N PHE A 138 -9.54 -7.71 -6.09
CA PHE A 138 -8.74 -6.54 -5.79
C PHE A 138 -7.26 -6.90 -5.65
N LEU A 139 -6.92 -7.96 -4.91
CA LEU A 139 -5.54 -8.37 -4.69
C LEU A 139 -4.83 -8.82 -5.98
N PHE A 140 -5.52 -9.46 -6.91
CA PHE A 140 -4.97 -9.72 -8.24
C PHE A 140 -4.66 -8.44 -9.01
N MET A 141 -5.58 -7.47 -9.01
CA MET A 141 -5.37 -6.17 -9.67
C MET A 141 -4.28 -5.36 -8.95
N TRP A 142 -4.27 -5.40 -7.62
CA TRP A 142 -3.27 -4.75 -6.78
C TRP A 142 -1.87 -5.33 -7.00
N GLY A 143 -1.74 -6.66 -7.09
CA GLY A 143 -0.49 -7.33 -7.43
C GLY A 143 0.01 -6.96 -8.83
N ALA A 144 -0.89 -6.87 -9.80
CA ALA A 144 -0.56 -6.43 -11.16
C ALA A 144 -0.07 -4.98 -11.18
N TRP A 145 -0.73 -4.08 -10.44
CA TRP A 145 -0.30 -2.69 -10.29
C TRP A 145 1.07 -2.58 -9.62
N ASN A 146 1.24 -3.25 -8.48
CA ASN A 146 2.48 -3.23 -7.70
C ASN A 146 3.69 -3.71 -8.52
N GLY A 147 3.53 -4.81 -9.23
CA GLY A 147 4.57 -5.33 -10.08
C GLY A 147 4.84 -4.45 -11.30
N LEU A 148 3.80 -3.87 -11.91
CA LEU A 148 3.96 -2.93 -13.02
C LEU A 148 4.70 -1.65 -12.57
N ALA A 149 4.31 -1.07 -11.44
CA ALA A 149 4.93 0.12 -10.88
C ALA A 149 6.43 -0.10 -10.58
N SER A 150 6.75 -1.26 -9.99
CA SER A 150 8.13 -1.64 -9.72
C SER A 150 8.93 -1.85 -11.03
N THR A 151 8.35 -2.54 -12.01
CA THR A 151 9.01 -2.76 -13.32
C THR A 151 9.29 -1.45 -14.04
N ILE A 152 8.33 -0.53 -14.08
CA ILE A 152 8.48 0.80 -14.69
C ILE A 152 9.53 1.62 -13.93
N GLY A 153 9.44 1.66 -12.60
CA GLY A 153 10.37 2.40 -11.76
C GLY A 153 11.81 1.99 -11.99
N GLN A 154 12.07 0.69 -12.09
CA GLN A 154 13.41 0.16 -12.37
C GLN A 154 13.87 0.36 -13.83
N GLN A 155 12.97 0.15 -14.79
CA GLN A 155 13.32 0.21 -16.23
C GLN A 155 13.69 1.62 -16.68
N HIS A 156 13.03 2.63 -16.11
CA HIS A 156 13.19 4.04 -16.48
C HIS A 156 13.94 4.85 -15.42
N GLU A 157 14.52 4.19 -14.40
CA GLU A 157 15.21 4.86 -13.28
C GLU A 157 14.33 5.94 -12.61
N MET A 158 13.04 5.64 -12.42
CA MET A 158 12.01 6.53 -11.88
C MET A 158 11.38 5.99 -10.57
N SER A 159 12.10 5.14 -9.83
CA SER A 159 11.54 4.44 -8.68
C SER A 159 11.05 5.37 -7.56
N GLY A 160 11.77 6.46 -7.30
CA GLY A 160 11.35 7.47 -6.33
C GLY A 160 10.09 8.23 -6.78
N GLN A 161 9.96 8.51 -8.08
CA GLN A 161 8.76 9.14 -8.62
C GLN A 161 7.57 8.17 -8.63
N MET A 162 7.81 6.88 -8.89
CA MET A 162 6.76 5.86 -8.78
C MET A 162 6.31 5.68 -7.33
N SER A 163 7.22 5.72 -6.37
CA SER A 163 6.90 5.75 -4.95
C SER A 163 6.09 7.00 -4.57
N ALA A 164 6.49 8.16 -5.05
CA ALA A 164 5.79 9.43 -4.79
C ALA A 164 4.36 9.42 -5.35
N ILE A 165 4.16 9.02 -6.62
CA ILE A 165 2.82 8.98 -7.23
C ILE A 165 1.94 7.94 -6.54
N TRP A 166 2.50 6.80 -6.14
CA TRP A 166 1.80 5.80 -5.37
C TRP A 166 1.24 6.37 -4.07
N ASN A 167 2.12 6.94 -3.24
CA ASN A 167 1.72 7.45 -1.94
C ASN A 167 0.82 8.69 -2.09
N PHE A 168 1.19 9.66 -2.93
CA PHE A 168 0.42 10.89 -3.14
C PHE A 168 -0.99 10.60 -3.69
N ALA A 169 -1.07 9.97 -4.84
CA ALA A 169 -2.34 9.74 -5.53
C ALA A 169 -3.20 8.68 -4.81
N GLY A 170 -2.56 7.61 -4.27
CA GLY A 170 -3.23 6.57 -3.52
C GLY A 170 -3.85 7.10 -2.23
N THR A 171 -3.08 7.81 -1.42
CA THR A 171 -3.55 8.37 -0.14
C THR A 171 -4.62 9.45 -0.37
N SER A 172 -4.43 10.34 -1.33
CA SER A 172 -5.45 11.34 -1.68
C SER A 172 -6.76 10.68 -2.12
N SER A 173 -6.68 9.61 -2.89
CA SER A 173 -7.85 8.85 -3.33
C SER A 173 -8.60 8.19 -2.17
N ILE A 174 -7.87 7.61 -1.20
CA ILE A 174 -8.46 7.01 0.00
C ILE A 174 -9.22 8.05 0.81
N VAL A 175 -8.66 9.25 1.02
CA VAL A 175 -9.35 10.33 1.74
C VAL A 175 -10.65 10.69 1.06
N VAL A 176 -10.64 10.88 -0.27
CA VAL A 176 -11.86 11.17 -1.03
C VAL A 176 -12.85 10.02 -0.96
N ALA A 177 -12.39 8.78 -1.03
CA ALA A 177 -13.22 7.58 -0.95
C ALA A 177 -13.93 7.44 0.41
N LEU A 178 -13.22 7.72 1.51
CA LEU A 178 -13.81 7.67 2.86
C LEU A 178 -14.87 8.75 3.05
N VAL A 179 -14.62 9.98 2.61
CA VAL A 179 -15.61 11.08 2.65
C VAL A 179 -16.83 10.72 1.82
N ALA A 180 -16.63 10.27 0.57
CA ALA A 180 -17.73 9.83 -0.29
C ALA A 180 -18.49 8.63 0.30
N GLY A 181 -17.80 7.70 0.95
CA GLY A 181 -18.39 6.57 1.66
C GLY A 181 -19.26 6.99 2.83
N GLY A 182 -18.81 7.97 3.62
CA GLY A 182 -19.62 8.56 4.70
C GLY A 182 -20.93 9.18 4.19
N VAL A 183 -20.84 10.04 3.18
CA VAL A 183 -22.02 10.64 2.54
C VAL A 183 -22.95 9.57 1.94
N LEU A 184 -22.39 8.56 1.28
CA LEU A 184 -23.17 7.46 0.74
C LEU A 184 -23.89 6.67 1.84
N SER A 185 -23.23 6.46 2.98
CA SER A 185 -23.82 5.78 4.14
C SER A 185 -25.02 6.54 4.68
N GLU A 186 -24.92 7.87 4.82
CA GLU A 186 -26.03 8.74 5.25
C GLU A 186 -27.21 8.70 4.28
N LEU A 187 -26.94 8.76 2.97
CA LEU A 187 -27.98 8.68 1.95
C LEU A 187 -28.73 7.34 1.96
N LEU A 188 -28.05 6.26 2.34
CA LEU A 188 -28.62 4.92 2.40
C LEU A 188 -29.29 4.62 3.73
N GLU A 189 -29.23 5.52 4.72
CA GLU A 189 -29.79 5.28 6.05
C GLU A 189 -31.31 5.10 6.04
N VAL A 190 -32.01 5.86 5.20
CA VAL A 190 -33.47 5.81 5.06
C VAL A 190 -33.97 4.61 4.26
N GLU A 191 -33.11 3.95 3.52
CA GLU A 191 -33.47 2.84 2.63
C GLU A 191 -33.52 1.49 3.37
N SER A 192 -34.29 0.54 2.85
CA SER A 192 -34.27 -0.84 3.34
C SER A 192 -32.92 -1.52 3.08
N ALA A 193 -32.56 -2.55 3.87
CA ALA A 193 -31.31 -3.29 3.69
C ALA A 193 -31.10 -3.79 2.25
N ASN A 194 -32.13 -4.33 1.61
CA ASN A 194 -32.06 -4.83 0.24
C ASN A 194 -31.81 -3.70 -0.78
N ILE A 195 -32.44 -2.53 -0.61
CA ILE A 195 -32.24 -1.38 -1.50
C ILE A 195 -30.86 -0.78 -1.28
N ALA A 196 -30.44 -0.57 -0.03
CA ALA A 196 -29.13 -0.04 0.29
C ALA A 196 -27.99 -0.89 -0.29
N VAL A 197 -28.04 -2.21 -0.10
CA VAL A 197 -27.03 -3.14 -0.64
C VAL A 197 -27.09 -3.19 -2.18
N ARG A 198 -28.28 -3.16 -2.76
CA ARG A 198 -28.42 -3.10 -4.23
C ARG A 198 -27.72 -1.87 -4.81
N ILE A 199 -27.94 -0.70 -4.23
CA ILE A 199 -27.27 0.55 -4.66
C ILE A 199 -25.76 0.44 -4.52
N LEU A 200 -25.28 -0.03 -3.37
CA LEU A 200 -23.85 -0.23 -3.12
C LEU A 200 -23.20 -1.15 -4.15
N PHE A 201 -23.84 -2.28 -4.43
CA PHE A 201 -23.33 -3.27 -5.38
C PHE A 201 -23.35 -2.77 -6.82
N LEU A 202 -24.38 -2.02 -7.22
CA LEU A 202 -24.43 -1.42 -8.56
C LEU A 202 -23.34 -0.35 -8.73
N ILE A 203 -23.10 0.50 -7.72
CA ILE A 203 -22.00 1.46 -7.73
C ILE A 203 -20.66 0.72 -7.84
N ALA A 204 -20.46 -0.32 -7.02
CA ALA A 204 -19.24 -1.12 -7.07
C ALA A 204 -19.07 -1.82 -8.43
N ALA A 205 -20.13 -2.36 -9.00
CA ALA A 205 -20.11 -2.98 -10.32
C ALA A 205 -19.67 -1.99 -11.42
N VAL A 206 -20.22 -0.78 -11.40
CA VAL A 206 -19.82 0.29 -12.35
C VAL A 206 -18.35 0.65 -12.18
N LEU A 207 -17.88 0.85 -10.95
CA LEU A 207 -16.47 1.18 -10.68
C LEU A 207 -15.54 0.05 -11.13
N MET A 208 -15.90 -1.21 -10.86
CA MET A 208 -15.14 -2.37 -11.34
C MET A 208 -15.12 -2.48 -12.87
N ALA A 209 -16.26 -2.17 -13.54
CA ALA A 209 -16.34 -2.11 -14.99
C ALA A 209 -15.45 -0.99 -15.57
N LEU A 210 -15.38 0.18 -14.91
CA LEU A 210 -14.47 1.26 -15.29
C LEU A 210 -13.00 0.84 -15.16
N ILE A 211 -12.63 0.13 -14.10
CA ILE A 211 -11.26 -0.40 -13.95
C ILE A 211 -10.96 -1.44 -15.02
N SER A 212 -11.91 -2.31 -15.36
CA SER A 212 -11.75 -3.23 -16.48
C SER A 212 -11.54 -2.47 -17.79
N GLY A 213 -12.28 -1.37 -18.01
CA GLY A 213 -12.09 -0.46 -19.14
C GLY A 213 -10.70 0.20 -19.16
N LEU A 214 -10.18 0.65 -18.00
CA LEU A 214 -8.82 1.16 -17.89
C LEU A 214 -7.76 0.13 -18.30
N GLY A 215 -8.03 -1.16 -18.08
CA GLY A 215 -7.18 -2.25 -18.58
C GLY A 215 -7.06 -2.30 -20.13
N LEU A 216 -7.98 -1.69 -20.88
CA LEU A 216 -7.90 -1.57 -22.34
C LEU A 216 -6.96 -0.44 -22.77
N TRP A 217 -6.73 0.53 -21.93
CA TRP A 217 -5.82 1.65 -22.20
C TRP A 217 -4.36 1.16 -22.25
N LYS A 218 -3.70 1.34 -23.39
CA LYS A 218 -2.32 0.87 -23.65
C LYS A 218 -1.42 2.02 -24.10
N PRO A 219 -0.95 2.90 -23.21
CA PRO A 219 0.03 3.90 -23.59
C PRO A 219 1.34 3.24 -24.01
N ARG A 220 1.88 3.64 -25.16
CA ARG A 220 3.14 3.08 -25.69
C ARG A 220 4.30 3.26 -24.72
N ALA A 221 4.41 4.44 -24.10
CA ALA A 221 5.47 4.77 -23.16
C ALA A 221 5.53 3.84 -21.95
N VAL A 222 4.37 3.28 -21.51
CA VAL A 222 4.29 2.36 -20.36
C VAL A 222 4.64 0.92 -20.74
N PHE A 223 4.20 0.47 -21.94
CA PHE A 223 4.25 -0.95 -22.32
C PHE A 223 5.30 -1.29 -23.37
N LEU A 224 6.08 -0.29 -23.84
CA LEU A 224 7.17 -0.52 -24.76
C LEU A 224 8.28 -1.31 -24.04
N GLY A 225 8.67 -2.45 -24.59
CA GLY A 225 9.71 -3.30 -24.00
C GLY A 225 9.28 -4.24 -22.88
N LEU A 226 8.02 -4.12 -22.38
CA LEU A 226 7.50 -5.03 -21.34
C LEU A 226 6.96 -6.35 -21.89
N SER A 227 6.54 -6.38 -23.16
CA SER A 227 5.84 -7.51 -23.78
C SER A 227 6.70 -8.77 -23.99
N GLY A 228 8.02 -8.67 -24.04
CA GLY A 228 8.91 -9.82 -24.29
C GLY A 228 9.38 -10.57 -23.04
N ARG A 229 9.20 -10.00 -21.84
CA ARG A 229 9.82 -10.56 -20.62
C ARG A 229 9.05 -11.73 -19.98
N ARG A 230 7.77 -11.91 -20.29
CA ARG A 230 6.88 -12.93 -19.67
C ARG A 230 6.70 -14.21 -20.50
N GLU A 231 7.25 -14.27 -21.71
CA GLU A 231 7.06 -15.44 -22.60
C GLU A 231 8.01 -16.62 -22.31
N GLN A 232 9.08 -16.41 -21.54
CA GLN A 232 9.96 -17.52 -21.14
C GLN A 232 9.28 -18.39 -20.07
N ARG A 233 9.16 -19.67 -20.37
CA ARG A 233 8.70 -20.71 -19.43
C ARG A 233 9.64 -20.70 -18.22
N ARG A 234 9.16 -20.16 -17.08
CA ARG A 234 9.97 -20.03 -15.86
C ARG A 234 9.79 -21.25 -14.99
N ASP A 235 10.88 -21.66 -14.36
CA ASP A 235 10.86 -22.66 -13.31
C ASP A 235 10.56 -21.96 -11.99
N PHE A 236 9.36 -22.20 -11.44
CA PHE A 236 8.89 -21.61 -10.18
C PHE A 236 9.87 -21.82 -9.02
N LEU A 237 10.40 -23.04 -8.87
CA LEU A 237 11.32 -23.37 -7.78
C LEU A 237 12.67 -22.65 -7.93
N ALA A 238 13.18 -22.56 -9.16
CA ALA A 238 14.42 -21.84 -9.44
C ALA A 238 14.27 -20.34 -9.18
N ASP A 239 13.13 -19.75 -9.58
CA ASP A 239 12.84 -18.33 -9.36
C ASP A 239 12.60 -18.02 -7.87
N LEU A 240 11.92 -18.91 -7.12
CA LEU A 240 11.77 -18.77 -5.67
C LEU A 240 13.13 -18.86 -4.95
N ASN A 241 13.99 -19.79 -5.36
CA ASN A 241 15.35 -19.88 -4.83
C ASN A 241 16.19 -18.63 -5.16
N ARG A 242 16.00 -18.06 -6.36
CA ARG A 242 16.63 -16.79 -6.74
C ARG A 242 16.13 -15.64 -5.86
N LEU A 243 14.83 -15.57 -5.54
CA LEU A 243 14.25 -14.58 -4.63
C LEU A 243 14.90 -14.67 -3.25
N VAL A 244 14.95 -15.87 -2.67
CA VAL A 244 15.54 -16.10 -1.33
C VAL A 244 17.04 -15.78 -1.31
N ARG A 245 17.77 -16.03 -2.38
CA ARG A 245 19.21 -15.72 -2.46
C ARG A 245 19.51 -14.27 -2.80
N HIS A 246 18.53 -13.48 -3.17
CA HIS A 246 18.71 -12.08 -3.55
C HIS A 246 18.86 -11.18 -2.30
N TRP A 247 20.11 -11.07 -1.81
CA TRP A 247 20.45 -10.33 -0.58
C TRP A 247 19.81 -8.93 -0.45
N PRO A 248 19.71 -8.09 -1.51
CA PRO A 248 19.16 -6.73 -1.40
C PRO A 248 17.73 -6.65 -0.89
N ILE A 249 16.97 -7.74 -0.97
CA ILE A 249 15.58 -7.81 -0.49
C ILE A 249 15.52 -7.66 1.04
N TYR A 250 16.45 -8.30 1.76
CA TYR A 250 16.34 -8.41 3.21
C TYR A 250 16.40 -7.07 3.94
N PRO A 251 17.40 -6.19 3.71
CA PRO A 251 17.39 -4.89 4.37
C PRO A 251 16.19 -4.03 3.96
N ALA A 252 15.71 -4.13 2.71
CA ALA A 252 14.53 -3.40 2.27
C ALA A 252 13.25 -3.86 3.00
N LEU A 253 13.04 -5.17 3.11
CA LEU A 253 11.90 -5.75 3.82
C LEU A 253 11.97 -5.53 5.33
N ILE A 254 13.16 -5.60 5.91
CA ILE A 254 13.36 -5.34 7.35
C ILE A 254 13.06 -3.87 7.66
N ALA A 255 13.56 -2.92 6.86
CA ALA A 255 13.25 -1.50 7.03
C ALA A 255 11.73 -1.25 6.91
N TRP A 256 11.07 -1.88 5.93
CA TRP A 256 9.63 -1.79 5.73
C TRP A 256 8.83 -2.39 6.89
N LEU A 257 9.26 -3.56 7.40
CA LEU A 257 8.64 -4.22 8.54
C LEU A 257 8.79 -3.38 9.81
N LEU A 258 9.99 -2.90 10.12
CA LEU A 258 10.24 -2.06 11.30
C LEU A 258 9.44 -0.75 11.24
N TRP A 259 9.33 -0.12 10.06
CA TRP A 259 8.55 1.11 9.87
C TRP A 259 7.06 0.91 10.15
N ASN A 260 6.51 -0.26 9.80
CA ASN A 260 5.10 -0.56 10.00
C ASN A 260 4.82 -1.26 11.35
N PHE A 261 5.85 -1.73 12.05
CA PHE A 261 5.73 -2.24 13.41
C PHE A 261 5.76 -1.08 14.41
N SER A 262 4.59 -0.61 14.77
CA SER A 262 4.43 0.62 15.55
C SER A 262 3.49 0.42 16.75
N PRO A 263 4.03 -0.04 17.91
CA PRO A 263 3.22 -0.33 19.09
C PRO A 263 2.47 0.88 19.69
N GLY A 264 2.94 2.10 19.45
CA GLY A 264 2.36 3.32 20.02
C GLY A 264 1.37 4.06 19.13
N THR A 265 1.02 3.50 17.97
CA THR A 265 0.09 4.13 17.02
C THR A 265 -1.25 3.39 16.99
N THR A 266 -2.08 3.63 16.00
CA THR A 266 -3.37 2.94 15.76
C THR A 266 -4.17 2.67 17.03
N THR A 267 -4.33 1.41 17.44
CA THR A 267 -5.20 1.00 18.55
C THR A 267 -4.79 1.66 19.87
N VAL A 268 -3.52 1.61 20.24
CA VAL A 268 -3.02 2.19 21.51
C VAL A 268 -3.26 3.69 21.58
N LEU A 269 -2.97 4.40 20.48
CA LEU A 269 -3.19 5.85 20.43
C LEU A 269 -4.67 6.20 20.51
N GLN A 270 -5.55 5.39 19.90
CA GLN A 270 -6.99 5.53 20.01
C GLN A 270 -7.44 5.40 21.46
N TYR A 271 -6.97 4.38 22.17
CA TYR A 271 -7.29 4.19 23.60
C TYR A 271 -6.73 5.32 24.46
N TYR A 272 -5.51 5.76 24.23
CA TYR A 272 -4.92 6.91 24.92
C TYR A 272 -5.73 8.18 24.72
N MET A 273 -6.09 8.49 23.47
CA MET A 273 -6.93 9.66 23.16
C MET A 273 -8.31 9.57 23.82
N SER A 274 -8.95 8.40 23.78
CA SER A 274 -10.29 8.23 24.35
C SER A 274 -10.27 8.21 25.88
N ASN A 275 -9.37 7.44 26.50
CA ASN A 275 -9.40 7.19 27.94
C ASN A 275 -8.68 8.27 28.76
N GLU A 276 -7.54 8.77 28.27
CA GLU A 276 -6.70 9.72 29.02
C GLU A 276 -6.92 11.17 28.59
N LEU A 277 -7.11 11.41 27.28
CA LEU A 277 -7.37 12.76 26.78
C LEU A 277 -8.87 13.09 26.64
N HIS A 278 -9.75 12.12 26.92
CA HIS A 278 -11.21 12.25 26.79
C HIS A 278 -11.65 12.74 25.39
N ALA A 279 -10.93 12.33 24.35
CA ALA A 279 -11.26 12.69 22.98
C ALA A 279 -12.50 11.94 22.51
N SER A 280 -13.34 12.62 21.75
CA SER A 280 -14.48 12.01 21.08
C SER A 280 -14.01 11.18 19.86
N ASP A 281 -14.88 10.29 19.38
CA ASP A 281 -14.62 9.52 18.15
C ASP A 281 -14.40 10.44 16.93
N ALA A 282 -15.09 11.60 16.88
CA ALA A 282 -14.87 12.61 15.86
C ALA A 282 -13.46 13.19 15.93
N GLN A 283 -12.95 13.49 17.12
CA GLN A 283 -11.57 13.98 17.30
C GLN A 283 -10.52 12.93 16.93
N TRP A 284 -10.78 11.65 17.18
CA TRP A 284 -9.94 10.56 16.68
C TRP A 284 -9.91 10.50 15.14
N ALA A 285 -11.08 10.65 14.52
CA ALA A 285 -11.18 10.72 13.05
C ALA A 285 -10.44 11.94 12.50
N ASP A 286 -10.59 13.11 13.14
CA ASP A 286 -9.88 14.35 12.76
C ASP A 286 -8.36 14.18 12.89
N TYR A 287 -7.87 13.54 13.96
CA TYR A 287 -6.46 13.24 14.14
C TYR A 287 -5.89 12.45 12.95
N ASN A 288 -6.57 11.37 12.56
CA ASN A 288 -6.16 10.55 11.42
C ASN A 288 -6.22 11.32 10.09
N ALA A 289 -7.25 12.13 9.91
CA ALA A 289 -7.41 12.96 8.72
C ALA A 289 -6.30 14.02 8.61
N ILE A 290 -5.97 14.72 9.72
CA ILE A 290 -4.90 15.72 9.77
C ILE A 290 -3.54 15.05 9.50
N SER A 291 -3.20 13.98 10.21
CA SER A 291 -1.94 13.27 10.03
C SER A 291 -1.76 12.82 8.56
N THR A 292 -2.82 12.24 7.98
CA THR A 292 -2.83 11.81 6.58
C THR A 292 -2.70 13.00 5.62
N ALA A 293 -3.46 14.07 5.83
CA ALA A 293 -3.44 15.25 4.98
C ALA A 293 -2.05 15.91 4.93
N PHE A 294 -1.36 15.97 6.07
CA PHE A 294 -0.01 16.54 6.14
C PHE A 294 1.09 15.61 5.61
N SER A 295 0.85 14.32 5.48
CA SER A 295 1.78 13.39 4.80
C SER A 295 1.75 13.52 3.27
N VAL A 296 0.59 13.86 2.69
CA VAL A 296 0.40 13.95 1.23
C VAL A 296 1.38 14.91 0.54
N PRO A 297 1.55 16.18 0.99
CA PRO A 297 2.52 17.09 0.37
C PRO A 297 3.96 16.60 0.49
N MET A 298 4.28 15.82 1.54
CA MET A 298 5.63 15.25 1.72
C MET A 298 5.92 14.15 0.70
N PHE A 299 4.91 13.42 0.25
CA PHE A 299 5.04 12.46 -0.85
C PHE A 299 5.34 13.17 -2.18
N ALA A 300 4.67 14.29 -2.46
CA ALA A 300 4.97 15.10 -3.64
C ALA A 300 6.38 15.70 -3.57
N LEU A 301 6.77 16.22 -2.40
CA LEU A 301 8.11 16.71 -2.14
C LEU A 301 9.17 15.62 -2.34
N PHE A 302 8.93 14.41 -1.85
CA PHE A 302 9.83 13.28 -2.07
C PHE A 302 10.03 13.00 -3.57
N GLY A 303 8.98 13.01 -4.38
CA GLY A 303 9.07 12.81 -5.83
C GLY A 303 9.91 13.89 -6.55
N TYR A 304 9.96 15.11 -6.01
CA TYR A 304 10.86 16.15 -6.49
C TYR A 304 12.30 15.94 -6.00
N LEU A 305 12.47 15.58 -4.72
CA LEU A 305 13.79 15.36 -4.13
C LEU A 305 14.49 14.14 -4.71
N SER A 306 13.75 13.06 -5.04
CA SER A 306 14.31 11.83 -5.62
C SER A 306 15.02 12.03 -6.95
N GLN A 307 14.66 13.10 -7.68
CA GLN A 307 15.31 13.48 -8.93
C GLN A 307 16.64 14.22 -8.72
N LYS A 308 16.85 14.81 -7.53
CA LYS A 308 18.02 15.65 -7.23
C LYS A 308 19.02 14.99 -6.30
N TYR A 309 18.54 14.12 -5.44
CA TYR A 309 19.33 13.49 -4.40
C TYR A 309 19.30 11.98 -4.51
N SER A 310 20.42 11.34 -4.17
CA SER A 310 20.48 9.88 -4.09
C SER A 310 19.51 9.35 -3.03
N LEU A 311 18.99 8.14 -3.26
CA LEU A 311 18.11 7.48 -2.30
C LEU A 311 18.78 7.31 -0.93
N GLU A 312 20.12 7.15 -0.87
CA GLU A 312 20.87 7.09 0.39
C GLU A 312 20.61 8.32 1.27
N LYS A 313 20.73 9.53 0.68
CA LYS A 313 20.47 10.79 1.42
C LYS A 313 19.03 10.90 1.87
N LEU A 314 18.08 10.48 1.02
CA LEU A 314 16.65 10.54 1.33
C LEU A 314 16.25 9.51 2.40
N LEU A 315 16.86 8.32 2.41
CA LEU A 315 16.66 7.32 3.47
C LEU A 315 17.16 7.84 4.82
N TRP A 316 18.37 8.40 4.86
CA TRP A 316 18.91 9.00 6.09
C TRP A 316 18.05 10.17 6.56
N LEU A 317 17.71 11.10 5.67
CA LEU A 317 16.85 12.24 6.00
C LEU A 317 15.48 11.78 6.52
N GLY A 318 14.82 10.91 5.78
CA GLY A 318 13.49 10.40 6.15
C GLY A 318 13.51 9.64 7.47
N THR A 319 14.53 8.78 7.69
CA THR A 319 14.62 8.02 8.94
C THR A 319 14.93 8.91 10.14
N ILE A 320 15.89 9.84 10.02
CA ILE A 320 16.24 10.77 11.12
C ILE A 320 15.01 11.64 11.49
N LEU A 321 14.23 12.09 10.51
CA LEU A 321 13.01 12.84 10.75
C LEU A 321 11.87 11.94 11.26
N GLY A 322 11.77 10.72 10.76
CA GLY A 322 10.72 9.76 11.11
C GLY A 322 10.88 9.14 12.50
N VAL A 323 12.11 8.93 12.99
CA VAL A 323 12.35 8.34 14.32
C VAL A 323 11.64 9.12 15.45
N PRO A 324 11.77 10.44 15.56
CA PRO A 324 11.13 11.20 16.64
C PRO A 324 9.67 11.56 16.37
N GLN A 325 9.06 11.15 15.25
CA GLN A 325 7.75 11.65 14.82
C GLN A 325 6.64 11.45 15.85
N ILE A 326 6.70 10.40 16.68
CA ILE A 326 5.69 10.09 17.69
C ILE A 326 5.95 10.77 19.04
N ILE A 327 7.17 11.25 19.29
CA ILE A 327 7.57 11.87 20.56
C ILE A 327 6.70 13.08 20.95
N PRO A 328 6.23 13.94 20.02
CA PRO A 328 5.35 15.06 20.40
C PRO A 328 4.11 14.63 21.16
N LEU A 329 3.61 13.41 20.99
CA LEU A 329 2.44 12.91 21.73
C LEU A 329 2.68 12.73 23.22
N LEU A 330 3.93 12.62 23.67
CA LEU A 330 4.27 12.59 25.13
C LEU A 330 3.98 13.91 25.84
N PHE A 331 3.93 15.01 25.12
CA PHE A 331 3.70 16.36 25.64
C PHE A 331 2.25 16.83 25.50
N VAL A 332 1.40 15.95 25.02
CA VAL A 332 -0.03 16.25 24.80
C VAL A 332 -0.83 15.91 26.05
N HIS A 333 -1.62 16.88 26.51
CA HIS A 333 -2.49 16.75 27.69
C HIS A 333 -3.96 17.07 27.39
N SER A 334 -4.32 17.16 26.11
CA SER A 334 -5.70 17.42 25.67
C SER A 334 -5.95 16.86 24.26
N ALA A 335 -7.20 16.57 23.95
CA ALA A 335 -7.60 16.12 22.62
C ALA A 335 -7.18 17.11 21.51
N THR A 336 -7.34 18.42 21.73
CA THR A 336 -6.90 19.47 20.79
C THR A 336 -5.38 19.45 20.61
N GLY A 337 -4.61 19.22 21.68
CA GLY A 337 -3.16 19.06 21.61
C GLY A 337 -2.75 17.87 20.74
N ALA A 338 -3.50 16.75 20.80
CA ALA A 338 -3.27 15.60 19.94
C ALA A 338 -3.50 15.93 18.45
N LEU A 339 -4.53 16.70 18.12
CA LEU A 339 -4.77 17.17 16.75
C LEU A 339 -3.60 18.03 16.23
N LEU A 340 -3.03 18.90 17.07
CA LEU A 340 -1.86 19.68 16.69
C LEU A 340 -0.60 18.81 16.52
N ALA A 341 -0.44 17.75 17.34
CA ALA A 341 0.67 16.83 17.22
C ALA A 341 0.57 15.95 15.96
N ALA A 342 -0.62 15.74 15.40
CA ALA A 342 -0.83 15.03 14.14
C ALA A 342 -0.12 15.71 12.94
N ILE A 343 0.03 17.04 12.97
CA ILE A 343 0.69 17.82 11.92
C ILE A 343 2.16 17.41 11.75
N PRO A 344 3.03 17.55 12.76
CA PRO A 344 4.42 17.13 12.62
C PRO A 344 4.55 15.61 12.36
N MET A 345 3.67 14.78 12.88
CA MET A 345 3.70 13.34 12.60
C MET A 345 3.49 13.05 11.11
N GLY A 346 2.50 13.66 10.48
CA GLY A 346 2.28 13.51 9.03
C GLY A 346 3.47 14.03 8.21
N LEU A 347 3.98 15.22 8.56
CA LEU A 347 5.11 15.82 7.85
C LEU A 347 6.40 14.97 7.99
N LEU A 348 6.75 14.55 9.21
CA LEU A 348 8.01 13.84 9.47
C LEU A 348 7.97 12.41 8.91
N GLY A 349 6.82 11.73 8.98
CA GLY A 349 6.67 10.35 8.49
C GLY A 349 6.59 10.22 6.97
N GLY A 350 6.11 11.25 6.25
CA GLY A 350 5.83 11.16 4.83
C GLY A 350 7.08 10.87 3.97
N ILE A 351 8.20 11.57 4.21
CA ILE A 351 9.45 11.33 3.48
C ILE A 351 9.97 9.91 3.74
N ALA A 352 9.93 9.46 4.99
CA ALA A 352 10.38 8.12 5.37
C ALA A 352 9.59 7.03 4.64
N THR A 353 8.26 7.11 4.67
CA THR A 353 7.36 6.16 3.98
C THR A 353 7.66 6.08 2.49
N ALA A 354 7.82 7.23 1.82
CA ALA A 354 8.13 7.26 0.39
C ALA A 354 9.54 6.70 0.10
N ALA A 355 10.53 6.99 0.94
CA ALA A 355 11.89 6.48 0.78
C ALA A 355 11.97 4.95 0.95
N TYR A 356 11.24 4.37 1.90
CA TYR A 356 11.21 2.92 2.08
C TYR A 356 10.47 2.22 0.93
N MET A 357 9.42 2.84 0.39
CA MET A 357 8.75 2.31 -0.80
C MET A 357 9.66 2.37 -2.03
N ASP A 358 10.43 3.45 -2.23
CA ASP A 358 11.44 3.55 -3.29
C ASP A 358 12.51 2.45 -3.13
N LEU A 359 12.99 2.23 -1.90
CA LEU A 359 13.94 1.16 -1.60
C LEU A 359 13.37 -0.23 -1.95
N LEU A 360 12.10 -0.50 -1.63
CA LEU A 360 11.44 -1.75 -2.01
C LEU A 360 11.39 -1.91 -3.53
N ILE A 361 11.01 -0.87 -4.26
CA ILE A 361 10.95 -0.89 -5.74
C ILE A 361 12.34 -1.22 -6.31
N ARG A 362 13.40 -0.57 -5.84
CA ARG A 362 14.79 -0.78 -6.31
C ARG A 362 15.32 -2.17 -5.94
N ALA A 363 14.90 -2.71 -4.81
CA ALA A 363 15.35 -4.03 -4.34
C ALA A 363 14.66 -5.21 -5.04
N CYS A 364 13.59 -4.98 -5.80
CA CYS A 364 12.87 -6.04 -6.50
C CYS A 364 13.75 -6.76 -7.52
N PRO A 365 13.86 -8.09 -7.48
CA PRO A 365 14.55 -8.86 -8.52
C PRO A 365 13.72 -8.86 -9.80
N LYS A 366 14.41 -8.66 -10.94
CA LYS A 366 13.76 -8.59 -12.25
C LYS A 366 12.94 -9.85 -12.54
N GLY A 367 11.67 -9.66 -12.88
CA GLY A 367 10.72 -10.71 -13.18
C GLY A 367 9.98 -11.31 -12.00
N LEU A 368 10.30 -10.90 -10.76
CA LEU A 368 9.62 -11.28 -9.52
C LEU A 368 9.09 -10.04 -8.77
N GLU A 369 8.86 -8.96 -9.52
CA GLU A 369 8.43 -7.67 -8.97
C GLU A 369 7.06 -7.80 -8.27
N GLY A 370 6.14 -8.59 -8.84
CA GLY A 370 4.84 -8.84 -8.22
C GLY A 370 4.96 -9.61 -6.92
N THR A 371 5.72 -10.71 -6.92
CA THR A 371 5.96 -11.53 -5.73
C THR A 371 6.58 -10.70 -4.60
N MET A 372 7.63 -9.94 -4.89
CA MET A 372 8.35 -9.14 -3.90
C MET A 372 7.45 -8.04 -3.32
N MET A 373 6.78 -7.28 -4.18
CA MET A 373 5.93 -6.17 -3.74
C MET A 373 4.73 -6.67 -2.94
N MET A 374 4.10 -7.78 -3.33
CA MET A 374 2.99 -8.35 -2.58
C MET A 374 3.45 -9.05 -1.29
N MET A 375 4.69 -9.54 -1.24
CA MET A 375 5.30 -10.00 0.02
C MET A 375 5.47 -8.85 1.01
N SER A 376 5.87 -7.66 0.56
CA SER A 376 5.94 -6.48 1.42
C SER A 376 4.57 -6.09 2.00
N TRP A 377 3.47 -6.31 1.26
CA TRP A 377 2.10 -6.13 1.76
C TRP A 377 1.72 -7.15 2.83
N SER A 378 2.08 -8.43 2.65
CA SER A 378 1.87 -9.44 3.69
C SER A 378 2.65 -9.09 4.96
N MET A 379 3.89 -8.62 4.81
CA MET A 379 4.72 -8.17 5.94
C MET A 379 4.17 -6.91 6.61
N TYR A 380 3.63 -5.97 5.84
CA TYR A 380 2.90 -4.81 6.37
C TYR A 380 1.75 -5.23 7.27
N ALA A 381 0.86 -6.11 6.77
CA ALA A 381 -0.28 -6.59 7.53
C ALA A 381 0.15 -7.31 8.82
N LEU A 382 1.20 -8.13 8.74
CA LEU A 382 1.77 -8.81 9.91
C LEU A 382 2.35 -7.81 10.91
N ALA A 383 3.17 -6.87 10.45
CA ALA A 383 3.82 -5.87 11.30
C ALA A 383 2.80 -5.01 12.07
N VAL A 384 1.76 -4.52 11.38
CA VAL A 384 0.70 -3.73 12.00
C VAL A 384 -0.06 -4.53 13.06
N ASN A 385 -0.46 -5.77 12.75
CA ASN A 385 -1.24 -6.58 13.69
C ASN A 385 -0.41 -7.01 14.91
N VAL A 386 0.84 -7.46 14.71
CA VAL A 386 1.73 -7.82 15.82
C VAL A 386 2.11 -6.58 16.62
N GLY A 387 2.35 -5.44 15.96
CA GLY A 387 2.61 -4.16 16.62
C GLY A 387 1.43 -3.70 17.49
N ASN A 388 0.20 -3.84 17.00
CA ASN A 388 -1.01 -3.53 17.77
C ASN A 388 -1.15 -4.45 18.99
N TYR A 389 -0.98 -5.76 18.82
CA TYR A 389 -1.06 -6.72 19.92
C TYR A 389 -0.02 -6.43 21.01
N TRP A 390 1.23 -6.24 20.64
CA TRP A 390 2.30 -5.87 21.57
C TRP A 390 2.08 -4.49 22.20
N GLY A 391 1.57 -3.56 21.41
CA GLY A 391 1.28 -2.22 21.88
C GLY A 391 0.19 -2.19 22.95
N THR A 392 -0.88 -2.94 22.76
CA THR A 392 -1.96 -3.03 23.76
C THR A 392 -1.50 -3.70 25.04
N ASP A 393 -0.73 -4.78 24.97
CA ASP A 393 -0.12 -5.42 26.14
C ASP A 393 0.81 -4.47 26.90
N LEU A 394 1.66 -3.74 26.16
CA LEU A 394 2.58 -2.75 26.74
C LEU A 394 1.82 -1.59 27.39
N TYR A 395 0.74 -1.14 26.76
CA TYR A 395 -0.13 -0.06 27.28
C TYR A 395 -0.85 -0.47 28.57
N GLU A 396 -1.44 -1.66 28.59
CA GLU A 396 -2.25 -2.11 29.73
C GLU A 396 -1.42 -2.56 30.93
N TYR A 397 -0.28 -3.23 30.71
CA TYR A 397 0.45 -3.94 31.78
C TYR A 397 1.88 -3.45 32.02
N HIS A 398 2.50 -2.68 31.10
CA HIS A 398 3.95 -2.45 31.14
C HIS A 398 4.38 -0.98 30.95
N GLY A 399 3.64 -0.03 31.50
CA GLY A 399 4.09 1.36 31.57
C GLY A 399 3.31 2.36 30.74
N GLY A 400 2.13 1.97 30.25
CA GLY A 400 1.16 2.87 29.63
C GLY A 400 1.63 3.43 28.28
N PHE A 401 1.04 4.56 27.89
CA PHE A 401 1.30 5.19 26.59
C PHE A 401 2.78 5.60 26.41
N VAL A 402 3.43 6.04 27.47
CA VAL A 402 4.86 6.44 27.43
C VAL A 402 5.74 5.27 26.98
N ALA A 403 5.52 4.08 27.53
CA ALA A 403 6.26 2.88 27.14
C ALA A 403 6.04 2.53 25.65
N CYS A 404 4.82 2.69 25.15
CA CYS A 404 4.50 2.46 23.73
C CYS A 404 5.20 3.46 22.79
N VAL A 405 5.26 4.73 23.17
CA VAL A 405 5.99 5.76 22.40
C VAL A 405 7.50 5.47 22.38
N VAL A 406 8.10 5.14 23.54
CA VAL A 406 9.51 4.77 23.63
C VAL A 406 9.79 3.53 22.80
N ALA A 407 8.98 2.48 22.91
CA ALA A 407 9.13 1.26 22.13
C ALA A 407 9.06 1.53 20.62
N THR A 408 8.09 2.31 20.16
CA THR A 408 7.96 2.71 18.74
C THR A 408 9.18 3.49 18.26
N THR A 409 9.65 4.47 19.08
CA THR A 409 10.83 5.27 18.75
C THR A 409 12.09 4.40 18.64
N LEU A 410 12.26 3.42 19.54
CA LEU A 410 13.38 2.47 19.51
C LEU A 410 13.30 1.56 18.28
N VAL A 411 12.10 1.06 17.95
CA VAL A 411 11.90 0.24 16.73
C VAL A 411 12.27 1.04 15.47
N TYR A 412 11.84 2.30 15.38
CA TYR A 412 12.21 3.15 14.24
C TYR A 412 13.71 3.47 14.22
N ALA A 413 14.34 3.64 15.37
CA ALA A 413 15.79 3.83 15.45
C ALA A 413 16.58 2.60 14.96
N LEU A 414 16.03 1.38 15.07
CA LEU A 414 16.65 0.16 14.51
C LEU A 414 16.74 0.19 12.98
N ILE A 415 15.98 1.05 12.29
CA ILE A 415 16.11 1.22 10.84
C ILE A 415 17.46 1.85 10.47
N LEU A 416 18.05 2.70 11.34
CA LEU A 416 19.33 3.35 11.07
C LEU A 416 20.46 2.34 10.77
N PRO A 417 20.73 1.32 11.61
CA PRO A 417 21.71 0.30 11.27
C PRO A 417 21.29 -0.55 10.05
N VAL A 418 20.01 -0.76 9.80
CA VAL A 418 19.54 -1.49 8.61
C VAL A 418 19.89 -0.77 7.32
N ILE A 419 19.84 0.58 7.29
CA ILE A 419 20.26 1.37 6.12
C ILE A 419 21.72 1.10 5.76
N LEU A 420 22.60 0.88 6.73
CA LEU A 420 24.02 0.56 6.50
C LEU A 420 24.22 -0.79 5.81
N LEU A 421 23.25 -1.72 5.94
CA LEU A 421 23.28 -3.03 5.30
C LEU A 421 22.76 -2.98 3.87
N VAL A 422 22.12 -1.88 3.44
CA VAL A 422 21.59 -1.74 2.07
C VAL A 422 22.76 -1.63 1.09
N PRO A 423 22.77 -2.46 0.01
CA PRO A 423 23.83 -2.37 -0.99
C PRO A 423 23.90 -0.99 -1.63
N LYS A 424 25.07 -0.36 -1.57
CA LYS A 424 25.27 1.02 -2.09
C LYS A 424 24.83 1.20 -3.53
N ARG A 425 24.97 0.16 -4.37
CA ARG A 425 24.51 0.17 -5.77
C ARG A 425 23.02 0.49 -5.94
N LEU A 426 22.18 0.22 -4.95
CA LEU A 426 20.73 0.50 -5.00
C LEU A 426 20.39 1.94 -4.60
N ILE A 427 21.21 2.54 -3.74
CA ILE A 427 20.88 3.80 -3.08
C ILE A 427 21.77 4.98 -3.47
N SER A 428 22.87 4.73 -4.20
CA SER A 428 23.85 5.77 -4.55
C SER A 428 23.36 6.75 -5.63
N SER A 429 22.38 6.36 -6.45
CA SER A 429 21.87 7.19 -7.54
C SER A 429 20.57 7.90 -7.17
N ALA A 430 20.40 9.11 -7.72
CA ALA A 430 19.10 9.76 -7.85
C ALA A 430 18.29 9.08 -8.96
N ASP A 431 16.99 9.41 -9.07
CA ASP A 431 16.22 9.07 -10.27
C ASP A 431 16.83 9.75 -11.50
N ALA A 432 16.68 9.12 -12.69
CA ALA A 432 17.24 9.67 -13.91
C ALA A 432 16.72 11.09 -14.18
N GLU A 433 17.64 11.99 -14.52
CA GLU A 433 17.26 13.31 -15.01
C GLU A 433 16.52 13.19 -16.35
N ILE A 434 15.57 14.11 -16.57
CA ILE A 434 14.89 14.21 -17.86
C ILE A 434 15.95 14.45 -18.93
N ALA A 435 16.01 13.60 -19.94
CA ALA A 435 16.87 13.88 -21.08
C ALA A 435 16.48 15.25 -21.64
N ALA A 436 17.41 16.19 -21.63
CA ALA A 436 17.22 17.47 -22.31
C ALA A 436 16.98 17.17 -23.79
N VAL A 437 15.83 17.65 -24.32
CA VAL A 437 15.45 17.53 -25.72
C VAL A 437 16.27 18.50 -26.54
#